data_bff0142ba419ff3f1398b11f6305fbeb
#
_entry.id   bff0142ba419ff3f1398b11f6305fbeb
#
_cell.length_a   1.000
_cell.length_b   1.000
_cell.length_c   1.000
_cell.angle_alpha   90.00
_cell.angle_beta   90.00
_cell.angle_gamma   90.00
#
_symmetry.space_group_name_H-M   'P 1'
#
loop_
_entity.id
_entity.type
_entity.pdbx_description
1 polymer ?
#
loop_
_entity_poly.entity_id
_entity_poly.type
_entity_poly.pdbx_seq_one_letter_code
_entity_poly.pdbx_strand_id
1 'polypeptide(L)'
;MKVFTVGPVAMYPHTLEVAARPLPYFRTPEFSAMMLDSEQMLRRLLDAPADSYMVFLTASGTAAMEATVLNCFTEKDRVLLIDGGTFGHRFAEICGLHGIPFDAVRLPFGTPLTEADLMPFEGRDYTALLVNIHETSTGQLYDAGMLSAFCRRNGLYFIVDAISSFLADTYSVQQIGADAT
;
A
#
# COMPACT_ATOMS: atom_id res chain seq x y z
N MET A 1 -19.05 8.59 22.99
CA MET A 1 -17.60 8.70 23.13
C MET A 1 -17.01 8.88 21.74
N LYS A 2 -16.12 9.84 21.52
CA LYS A 2 -15.38 9.97 20.24
C LYS A 2 -14.19 9.03 20.26
N VAL A 3 -14.02 8.25 19.17
CA VAL A 3 -12.89 7.33 19.01
C VAL A 3 -11.82 8.05 18.17
N PHE A 4 -10.59 8.08 18.66
CA PHE A 4 -9.44 8.71 18.02
C PHE A 4 -8.33 7.69 17.70
N THR A 5 -8.70 6.40 17.62
CA THR A 5 -7.77 5.35 17.20
C THR A 5 -7.61 5.36 15.68
N VAL A 6 -6.44 4.99 15.19
CA VAL A 6 -6.17 4.82 13.75
C VAL A 6 -6.89 3.60 13.15
N GLY A 7 -7.39 2.71 13.99
CA GLY A 7 -8.20 1.54 13.67
C GLY A 7 -8.39 0.63 14.89
N PRO A 8 -9.54 -0.08 14.99
CA PRO A 8 -10.73 0.09 14.17
C PRO A 8 -11.44 1.43 14.42
N VAL A 9 -11.98 2.01 13.37
CA VAL A 9 -12.75 3.26 13.43
C VAL A 9 -14.22 3.00 13.72
N ALA A 10 -14.94 4.03 14.16
CA ALA A 10 -16.40 3.94 14.33
C ALA A 10 -17.09 3.76 12.96
N MET A 11 -17.89 2.71 12.83
CA MET A 11 -18.64 2.44 11.61
C MET A 11 -19.94 3.24 11.57
N TYR A 12 -20.36 3.61 10.36
CA TYR A 12 -21.68 4.18 10.15
C TYR A 12 -22.78 3.16 10.48
N PRO A 13 -23.97 3.59 11.00
CA PRO A 13 -25.07 2.68 11.31
C PRO A 13 -25.44 1.76 10.13
N HIS A 14 -25.51 2.30 8.92
CA HIS A 14 -25.80 1.52 7.70
C HIS A 14 -24.77 0.42 7.44
N THR A 15 -23.49 0.67 7.67
CA THR A 15 -22.43 -0.34 7.52
C THR A 15 -22.64 -1.49 8.51
N LEU A 16 -23.02 -1.17 9.77
CA LEU A 16 -23.34 -2.19 10.78
C LEU A 16 -24.58 -3.00 10.41
N GLU A 17 -25.62 -2.37 9.86
CA GLU A 17 -26.82 -3.04 9.35
C GLU A 17 -26.49 -4.02 8.22
N VAL A 18 -25.63 -3.62 7.27
CA VAL A 18 -25.20 -4.49 6.17
C VAL A 18 -24.38 -5.67 6.71
N ALA A 19 -23.46 -5.41 7.64
CA ALA A 19 -22.64 -6.45 8.26
C ALA A 19 -23.44 -7.48 9.07
N ALA A 20 -24.63 -7.12 9.55
CA ALA A 20 -25.53 -8.01 10.28
C ALA A 20 -26.41 -8.89 9.37
N ARG A 21 -26.40 -8.67 8.05
CA ARG A 21 -27.20 -9.46 7.10
C ARG A 21 -26.58 -10.84 6.86
N PRO A 22 -27.41 -11.86 6.50
CA PRO A 22 -26.87 -13.14 6.05
C PRO A 22 -25.94 -12.96 4.87
N LEU A 23 -24.82 -13.68 4.88
CA LEU A 23 -23.87 -13.65 3.76
C LEU A 23 -24.51 -14.27 2.51
N PRO A 24 -24.43 -13.63 1.34
CA PRO A 24 -24.87 -14.20 0.09
C PRO A 24 -23.96 -15.38 -0.30
N TYR A 25 -24.53 -16.36 -0.99
CA TYR A 25 -23.73 -17.48 -1.47
C TYR A 25 -22.81 -17.03 -2.61
N PHE A 26 -21.52 -17.25 -2.44
CA PHE A 26 -20.47 -16.69 -3.31
C PHE A 26 -20.44 -17.30 -4.74
N ARG A 27 -21.05 -18.48 -4.97
CA ARG A 27 -21.10 -19.12 -6.30
C ARG A 27 -22.40 -18.79 -7.05
N THR A 28 -22.78 -17.52 -7.05
CA THR A 28 -23.98 -17.03 -7.77
C THR A 28 -23.62 -15.87 -8.68
N PRO A 29 -24.39 -15.65 -9.77
CA PRO A 29 -24.21 -14.48 -10.62
C PRO A 29 -24.37 -13.16 -9.86
N GLU A 30 -25.27 -13.11 -8.88
CA GLU A 30 -25.53 -11.92 -8.05
C GLU A 30 -24.31 -11.56 -7.22
N PHE A 31 -23.64 -12.55 -6.62
CA PHE A 31 -22.40 -12.33 -5.88
C PHE A 31 -21.29 -11.84 -6.81
N SER A 32 -21.16 -12.45 -7.99
CA SER A 32 -20.16 -12.02 -8.98
C SER A 32 -20.40 -10.56 -9.42
N ALA A 33 -21.66 -10.17 -9.66
CA ALA A 33 -22.01 -8.80 -10.02
C ALA A 33 -21.63 -7.84 -8.88
N MET A 34 -21.93 -8.17 -7.62
CA MET A 34 -21.56 -7.36 -6.45
C MET A 34 -20.05 -7.17 -6.35
N MET A 35 -19.24 -8.19 -6.61
CA MET A 35 -17.79 -8.12 -6.58
C MET A 35 -17.24 -7.22 -7.69
N LEU A 36 -17.78 -7.34 -8.92
CA LEU A 36 -17.41 -6.49 -10.06
C LEU A 36 -17.78 -5.01 -9.82
N ASP A 37 -18.95 -4.75 -9.25
CA ASP A 37 -19.35 -3.38 -8.87
C ASP A 37 -18.41 -2.81 -7.79
N SER A 38 -18.01 -3.62 -6.81
CA SER A 38 -17.07 -3.23 -5.77
C SER A 38 -15.69 -2.88 -6.36
N GLU A 39 -15.21 -3.70 -7.29
CA GLU A 39 -13.96 -3.43 -8.03
C GLU A 39 -14.04 -2.10 -8.78
N GLN A 40 -15.12 -1.85 -9.50
CA GLN A 40 -15.30 -0.60 -10.25
C GLN A 40 -15.38 0.62 -9.34
N MET A 41 -16.04 0.49 -8.18
CA MET A 41 -16.08 1.57 -7.18
C MET A 41 -14.71 1.88 -6.62
N LEU A 42 -13.94 0.86 -6.21
CA LEU A 42 -12.59 1.05 -5.68
C LEU A 42 -11.65 1.65 -6.73
N ARG A 43 -11.70 1.20 -7.98
CA ARG A 43 -10.92 1.82 -9.07
C ARG A 43 -11.20 3.32 -9.21
N ARG A 44 -12.46 3.71 -9.14
CA ARG A 44 -12.83 5.15 -9.21
C ARG A 44 -12.36 5.93 -7.99
N LEU A 45 -12.48 5.35 -6.79
CA LEU A 45 -12.06 5.99 -5.55
C LEU A 45 -10.54 6.15 -5.45
N LEU A 46 -9.79 5.21 -6.03
CA LEU A 46 -8.34 5.23 -6.10
C LEU A 46 -7.80 6.07 -7.28
N ASP A 47 -8.69 6.54 -8.18
CA ASP A 47 -8.29 7.14 -9.46
C ASP A 47 -7.25 6.25 -10.16
N ALA A 48 -7.56 4.95 -10.23
CA ALA A 48 -6.68 3.96 -10.82
C ALA A 48 -6.90 3.86 -12.33
N PRO A 49 -5.87 3.52 -13.13
CA PRO A 49 -6.01 3.27 -14.56
C PRO A 49 -7.10 2.26 -14.89
N ALA A 50 -7.70 2.37 -16.08
CA ALA A 50 -8.86 1.56 -16.47
C ALA A 50 -8.55 0.06 -16.62
N ASP A 51 -7.28 -0.27 -16.85
CA ASP A 51 -6.74 -1.64 -16.97
C ASP A 51 -6.22 -2.22 -15.65
N SER A 52 -6.38 -1.50 -14.54
CA SER A 52 -6.02 -1.99 -13.22
C SER A 52 -6.95 -3.10 -12.75
N TYR A 53 -6.41 -4.05 -12.00
CA TYR A 53 -7.14 -5.15 -11.37
C TYR A 53 -7.18 -4.99 -9.86
N MET A 54 -8.29 -5.42 -9.24
CA MET A 54 -8.44 -5.46 -7.78
C MET A 54 -8.41 -6.89 -7.30
N VAL A 55 -7.59 -7.16 -6.30
CA VAL A 55 -7.53 -8.47 -5.63
C VAL A 55 -8.07 -8.31 -4.21
N PHE A 56 -9.16 -9.02 -3.90
CA PHE A 56 -9.76 -9.02 -2.57
C PHE A 56 -9.21 -10.18 -1.75
N LEU A 57 -8.46 -9.86 -0.69
CA LEU A 57 -7.92 -10.84 0.24
C LEU A 57 -8.74 -10.83 1.54
N THR A 58 -9.26 -11.98 1.95
CA THR A 58 -9.88 -12.13 3.27
C THR A 58 -8.79 -12.34 4.32
N ALA A 59 -8.09 -11.25 4.66
CA ALA A 59 -6.90 -11.28 5.51
C ALA A 59 -6.61 -9.90 6.11
N SER A 60 -5.48 -9.75 6.80
CA SER A 60 -4.99 -8.49 7.33
C SER A 60 -4.26 -7.65 6.26
N GLY A 61 -4.05 -6.35 6.53
CA GLY A 61 -3.18 -5.50 5.69
C GLY A 61 -1.76 -6.06 5.57
N THR A 62 -1.20 -6.63 6.64
CA THR A 62 0.11 -7.32 6.60
C THR A 62 0.10 -8.47 5.58
N ALA A 63 -0.99 -9.24 5.51
CA ALA A 63 -1.09 -10.31 4.51
C ALA A 63 -1.19 -9.76 3.07
N ALA A 64 -1.77 -8.58 2.87
CA ALA A 64 -1.76 -7.92 1.57
C ALA A 64 -0.34 -7.45 1.19
N MET A 65 0.42 -6.88 2.13
CA MET A 65 1.83 -6.54 1.94
C MET A 65 2.65 -7.79 1.56
N GLU A 66 2.48 -8.89 2.31
CA GLU A 66 3.16 -10.15 2.04
C GLU A 66 2.77 -10.74 0.68
N ALA A 67 1.46 -10.75 0.35
CA ALA A 67 0.98 -11.20 -0.95
C ALA A 67 1.61 -10.38 -2.09
N THR A 68 1.73 -9.07 -1.94
CA THR A 68 2.39 -8.20 -2.91
C THR A 68 3.87 -8.58 -3.08
N VAL A 69 4.61 -8.72 -1.99
CA VAL A 69 6.04 -9.09 -2.04
C VAL A 69 6.22 -10.45 -2.72
N LEU A 70 5.44 -11.47 -2.35
CA LEU A 70 5.57 -12.82 -2.89
C LEU A 70 5.15 -12.96 -4.37
N ASN A 71 4.26 -12.10 -4.84
CA ASN A 71 3.79 -12.17 -6.23
C ASN A 71 4.57 -11.25 -7.19
N CYS A 72 5.21 -10.21 -6.67
CA CYS A 72 5.94 -9.24 -7.48
C CYS A 72 7.44 -9.51 -7.53
N PHE A 73 8.02 -10.20 -6.54
CA PHE A 73 9.48 -10.31 -6.41
C PHE A 73 9.96 -11.74 -6.16
N THR A 74 11.21 -11.97 -6.53
CA THR A 74 11.97 -13.22 -6.34
C THR A 74 13.34 -12.90 -5.73
N GLU A 75 14.12 -13.93 -5.42
CA GLU A 75 15.51 -13.78 -4.95
C GLU A 75 16.46 -13.10 -5.96
N LYS A 76 16.00 -12.89 -7.20
CA LYS A 76 16.77 -12.18 -8.24
C LYS A 76 16.51 -10.68 -8.25
N ASP A 77 15.45 -10.27 -7.60
CA ASP A 77 15.08 -8.86 -7.47
C ASP A 77 15.80 -8.24 -6.28
N ARG A 78 15.95 -6.92 -6.31
CA ARG A 78 16.43 -6.14 -5.16
C ARG A 78 15.52 -4.94 -4.98
N VAL A 79 14.92 -4.81 -3.81
CA VAL A 79 13.96 -3.74 -3.53
C VAL A 79 14.54 -2.69 -2.59
N LEU A 80 14.11 -1.46 -2.74
CA LEU A 80 14.41 -0.37 -1.82
C LEU A 80 13.19 -0.13 -0.92
N LEU A 81 13.38 -0.05 0.40
CA LEU A 81 12.31 0.14 1.37
C LEU A 81 12.44 1.51 2.05
N ILE A 82 11.32 2.17 2.32
CA ILE A 82 11.28 3.31 3.24
C ILE A 82 10.94 2.77 4.63
N ASP A 83 11.93 2.77 5.52
CA ASP A 83 11.84 2.26 6.90
C ASP A 83 11.90 3.44 7.89
N GLY A 84 10.76 4.12 8.06
CA GLY A 84 10.63 5.26 8.97
C GLY A 84 9.67 5.02 10.13
N GLY A 85 9.21 3.78 10.30
CA GLY A 85 8.33 3.37 11.39
C GLY A 85 7.99 1.89 11.34
N THR A 86 7.00 1.48 12.14
CA THR A 86 6.65 0.06 12.32
C THR A 86 6.22 -0.62 11.02
N PHE A 87 5.46 0.07 10.16
CA PHE A 87 4.95 -0.54 8.93
C PHE A 87 5.95 -0.51 7.78
N GLY A 88 6.79 0.52 7.69
CA GLY A 88 7.96 0.49 6.83
C GLY A 88 8.90 -0.66 7.20
N HIS A 89 9.16 -0.85 8.51
CA HIS A 89 9.94 -1.97 9.01
C HIS A 89 9.29 -3.34 8.70
N ARG A 90 7.96 -3.40 8.67
CA ARG A 90 7.22 -4.62 8.31
C ARG A 90 7.53 -5.11 6.89
N PHE A 91 7.70 -4.24 5.92
CA PHE A 91 8.18 -4.64 4.60
C PHE A 91 9.57 -5.28 4.65
N ALA A 92 10.48 -4.73 5.47
CA ALA A 92 11.81 -5.30 5.64
C ALA A 92 11.75 -6.71 6.26
N GLU A 93 10.91 -6.91 7.30
CA GLU A 93 10.68 -8.23 7.90
C GLU A 93 10.14 -9.24 6.87
N ILE A 94 9.14 -8.85 6.08
CA ILE A 94 8.54 -9.70 5.03
C ILE A 94 9.59 -10.06 3.97
N CYS A 95 10.32 -9.09 3.44
CA CYS A 95 11.38 -9.36 2.47
C CYS A 95 12.44 -10.30 3.04
N GLY A 96 12.89 -10.07 4.28
CA GLY A 96 13.86 -10.92 4.95
C GLY A 96 13.36 -12.35 5.16
N LEU A 97 12.08 -12.52 5.56
CA LEU A 97 11.45 -13.82 5.78
C LEU A 97 11.42 -14.65 4.48
N HIS A 98 11.15 -14.00 3.35
CA HIS A 98 11.01 -14.66 2.05
C HIS A 98 12.28 -14.61 1.19
N GLY A 99 13.39 -14.15 1.73
CA GLY A 99 14.68 -14.14 1.04
C GLY A 99 14.75 -13.16 -0.15
N ILE A 100 13.91 -12.13 -0.16
CA ILE A 100 13.96 -11.08 -1.17
C ILE A 100 15.05 -10.07 -0.79
N PRO A 101 16.09 -9.87 -1.62
CA PRO A 101 17.14 -8.91 -1.34
C PRO A 101 16.61 -7.48 -1.24
N PHE A 102 17.02 -6.74 -0.21
CA PHE A 102 16.58 -5.37 -0.03
C PHE A 102 17.65 -4.48 0.62
N ASP A 103 17.53 -3.18 0.37
CA ASP A 103 18.12 -2.10 1.17
C ASP A 103 17.00 -1.24 1.77
N ALA A 104 17.31 -0.53 2.84
CA ALA A 104 16.35 0.32 3.52
C ALA A 104 16.87 1.75 3.70
N VAL A 105 16.05 2.72 3.32
CA VAL A 105 16.19 4.12 3.75
C VAL A 105 15.67 4.18 5.17
N ARG A 106 16.58 4.10 6.15
CA ARG A 106 16.22 4.11 7.56
C ARG A 106 16.14 5.52 8.10
N LEU A 107 14.97 5.89 8.57
CA LEU A 107 14.72 7.18 9.17
C LEU A 107 14.56 7.05 10.69
N PRO A 108 15.06 8.00 11.48
CA PRO A 108 14.65 8.10 12.88
C PRO A 108 13.13 8.23 12.98
N PHE A 109 12.54 7.62 14.00
CA PHE A 109 11.10 7.58 14.21
C PHE A 109 10.48 8.99 14.19
N GLY A 110 9.49 9.20 13.32
CA GLY A 110 8.81 10.50 13.16
C GLY A 110 9.62 11.58 12.40
N THR A 111 10.72 11.20 11.76
CA THR A 111 11.50 12.12 10.93
C THR A 111 10.97 12.14 9.50
N PRO A 112 10.79 13.32 8.87
CA PRO A 112 10.38 13.39 7.47
C PRO A 112 11.45 12.83 6.54
N LEU A 113 11.00 12.14 5.48
CA LEU A 113 11.84 11.72 4.37
C LEU A 113 12.13 12.91 3.46
N THR A 114 13.36 13.06 3.03
CA THR A 114 13.80 14.10 2.10
C THR A 114 14.49 13.50 0.87
N GLU A 115 14.67 14.30 -0.19
CA GLU A 115 15.44 13.86 -1.37
C GLU A 115 16.88 13.46 -1.01
N ALA A 116 17.48 14.14 -0.02
CA ALA A 116 18.84 13.83 0.42
C ALA A 116 18.98 12.41 0.97
N ASP A 117 17.91 11.86 1.58
CA ASP A 117 17.89 10.50 2.10
C ASP A 117 17.84 9.46 0.98
N LEU A 118 17.31 9.82 -0.19
CA LEU A 118 17.21 8.96 -1.37
C LEU A 118 18.49 9.01 -2.25
N MET A 119 19.23 10.09 -2.22
CA MET A 119 20.44 10.29 -3.04
C MET A 119 21.44 9.11 -2.97
N PRO A 120 21.73 8.50 -1.80
CA PRO A 120 22.67 7.37 -1.72
C PRO A 120 22.22 6.14 -2.50
N PHE A 121 20.96 6.07 -2.90
CA PHE A 121 20.33 4.94 -3.59
C PHE A 121 20.07 5.22 -5.08
N GLU A 122 20.36 6.44 -5.55
CA GLU A 122 20.19 6.83 -6.95
C GLU A 122 21.10 6.02 -7.88
N GLY A 123 20.57 5.58 -9.03
CA GLY A 123 21.33 4.86 -10.07
C GLY A 123 21.80 3.46 -9.67
N ARG A 124 21.25 2.89 -8.59
CA ARG A 124 21.54 1.51 -8.21
C ARG A 124 20.53 0.55 -8.82
N ASP A 125 20.93 -0.73 -8.93
CA ASP A 125 20.11 -1.81 -9.48
C ASP A 125 19.01 -2.26 -8.48
N TYR A 126 17.95 -1.46 -8.36
CA TYR A 126 16.73 -1.87 -7.67
C TYR A 126 15.64 -2.19 -8.69
N THR A 127 14.79 -3.17 -8.35
CA THR A 127 13.58 -3.50 -9.12
C THR A 127 12.41 -2.60 -8.74
N ALA A 128 12.29 -2.27 -7.46
CA ALA A 128 11.15 -1.53 -6.92
C ALA A 128 11.51 -0.68 -5.70
N LEU A 129 10.63 0.30 -5.42
CA LEU A 129 10.57 1.00 -4.15
C LEU A 129 9.26 0.65 -3.46
N LEU A 130 9.34 0.22 -2.18
CA LEU A 130 8.20 -0.13 -1.34
C LEU A 130 8.07 0.88 -0.20
N VAL A 131 6.87 1.38 0.03
CA VAL A 131 6.60 2.36 1.08
C VAL A 131 5.21 2.16 1.70
N ASN A 132 5.10 2.31 3.02
CA ASN A 132 3.86 2.67 3.68
C ASN A 132 3.74 4.19 3.61
N ILE A 133 2.88 4.72 2.72
CA ILE A 133 2.91 6.16 2.36
C ILE A 133 2.51 7.07 3.51
N HIS A 134 1.63 6.61 4.39
CA HIS A 134 1.26 7.27 5.62
C HIS A 134 1.61 6.35 6.79
N GLU A 135 2.82 6.50 7.31
CA GLU A 135 3.34 5.64 8.38
C GLU A 135 2.49 5.79 9.64
N THR A 136 1.62 4.82 9.85
CA THR A 136 0.60 4.82 10.91
C THR A 136 1.19 4.97 12.31
N SER A 137 2.36 4.36 12.54
CA SER A 137 3.00 4.34 13.87
C SER A 137 3.58 5.69 14.28
N THR A 138 3.86 6.57 13.30
CA THR A 138 4.45 7.89 13.55
C THR A 138 3.53 9.04 13.16
N GLY A 139 2.52 8.78 12.32
CA GLY A 139 1.69 9.80 11.69
C GLY A 139 2.41 10.57 10.58
N GLN A 140 3.55 10.05 10.10
CA GLN A 140 4.33 10.68 9.03
C GLN A 140 3.70 10.35 7.67
N LEU A 141 3.24 11.38 6.96
CA LEU A 141 2.84 11.29 5.55
C LEU A 141 4.05 11.65 4.69
N TYR A 142 4.48 10.72 3.84
CA TYR A 142 5.58 10.95 2.90
C TYR A 142 5.08 11.63 1.63
N ASP A 143 5.97 12.40 0.98
CA ASP A 143 5.68 13.03 -0.31
C ASP A 143 5.66 11.99 -1.44
N ALA A 144 4.45 11.58 -1.83
CA ALA A 144 4.24 10.61 -2.91
C ALA A 144 4.76 11.12 -4.26
N GLY A 145 4.73 12.44 -4.50
CA GLY A 145 5.27 13.05 -5.72
C GLY A 145 6.79 12.92 -5.80
N MET A 146 7.48 13.17 -4.70
CA MET A 146 8.94 12.99 -4.58
C MET A 146 9.34 11.52 -4.82
N LEU A 147 8.66 10.58 -4.16
CA LEU A 147 8.91 9.14 -4.31
C LEU A 147 8.63 8.66 -5.74
N SER A 148 7.51 9.08 -6.31
CA SER A 148 7.16 8.81 -7.69
C SER A 148 8.21 9.32 -8.69
N ALA A 149 8.70 10.55 -8.48
CA ALA A 149 9.77 11.11 -9.30
C ALA A 149 11.07 10.31 -9.19
N PHE A 150 11.42 9.87 -7.98
CA PHE A 150 12.56 9.00 -7.74
C PHE A 150 12.41 7.66 -8.49
N CYS A 151 11.24 7.00 -8.36
CA CYS A 151 10.97 5.73 -9.06
C CYS A 151 11.10 5.89 -10.58
N ARG A 152 10.47 6.93 -11.15
CA ARG A 152 10.56 7.17 -12.60
C ARG A 152 11.98 7.42 -13.09
N ARG A 153 12.79 8.20 -12.35
CA ARG A 153 14.19 8.47 -12.74
C ARG A 153 15.05 7.21 -12.74
N ASN A 154 14.75 6.28 -11.84
CA ASN A 154 15.54 5.07 -11.64
C ASN A 154 14.90 3.82 -12.30
N GLY A 155 13.76 3.94 -12.98
CA GLY A 155 13.07 2.83 -13.63
C GLY A 155 12.54 1.77 -12.66
N LEU A 156 12.12 2.19 -11.46
CA LEU A 156 11.64 1.31 -10.39
C LEU A 156 10.12 1.16 -10.43
N TYR A 157 9.63 -0.04 -10.15
CA TYR A 157 8.23 -0.23 -9.76
C TYR A 157 7.96 0.51 -8.44
N PHE A 158 6.82 1.18 -8.38
CA PHE A 158 6.40 1.92 -7.20
C PHE A 158 5.26 1.18 -6.48
N ILE A 159 5.56 0.58 -5.34
CA ILE A 159 4.63 -0.22 -4.53
C ILE A 159 4.26 0.56 -3.28
N VAL A 160 2.98 0.82 -3.08
CA VAL A 160 2.49 1.70 -2.03
C VAL A 160 1.49 0.99 -1.13
N ASP A 161 1.81 0.84 0.14
CA ASP A 161 0.80 0.56 1.17
C ASP A 161 0.11 1.87 1.55
N ALA A 162 -1.16 2.00 1.17
CA ALA A 162 -1.98 3.19 1.38
C ALA A 162 -3.07 3.00 2.45
N ILE A 163 -2.96 1.99 3.32
CA ILE A 163 -4.03 1.64 4.28
C ILE A 163 -4.45 2.82 5.17
N SER A 164 -3.53 3.68 5.57
CA SER A 164 -3.81 4.86 6.41
C SER A 164 -4.04 6.15 5.61
N SER A 165 -3.82 6.11 4.29
CA SER A 165 -3.91 7.24 3.38
C SER A 165 -5.20 7.20 2.55
N PHE A 166 -5.59 6.02 2.10
CA PHE A 166 -6.76 5.85 1.22
C PHE A 166 -8.03 6.39 1.88
N LEU A 167 -8.71 7.32 1.20
CA LEU A 167 -9.89 8.07 1.65
C LEU A 167 -9.66 8.99 2.89
N ALA A 168 -8.45 9.07 3.40
CA ALA A 168 -8.08 9.99 4.48
C ALA A 168 -7.27 11.18 3.95
N ASP A 169 -6.32 10.90 3.07
CA ASP A 169 -5.50 11.91 2.39
C ASP A 169 -5.88 12.00 0.90
N THR A 170 -5.40 13.02 0.21
CA THR A 170 -5.48 13.07 -1.26
C THR A 170 -4.58 11.99 -1.84
N TYR A 171 -5.18 11.01 -2.50
CA TYR A 171 -4.47 9.86 -3.06
C TYR A 171 -5.03 9.51 -4.43
N SER A 172 -4.18 9.44 -5.44
CA SER A 172 -4.51 9.05 -6.80
C SER A 172 -3.41 8.14 -7.34
N VAL A 173 -3.77 6.89 -7.62
CA VAL A 173 -2.84 5.89 -8.18
C VAL A 173 -2.27 6.36 -9.51
N GLN A 174 -3.12 6.95 -10.37
CA GLN A 174 -2.71 7.44 -11.68
C GLN A 174 -1.74 8.62 -11.60
N GLN A 175 -1.97 9.57 -10.68
CA GLN A 175 -1.12 10.75 -10.53
C GLN A 175 0.26 10.40 -9.99
N ILE A 176 0.33 9.55 -8.98
CA ILE A 176 1.61 9.13 -8.40
C ILE A 176 2.30 8.05 -9.22
N GLY A 177 1.58 7.37 -10.13
CA GLY A 177 2.11 6.29 -10.95
C GLY A 177 2.52 5.07 -10.12
N ALA A 178 1.71 4.72 -9.11
CA ALA A 178 1.94 3.48 -8.37
C ALA A 178 1.58 2.27 -9.24
N ASP A 179 2.46 1.28 -9.25
CA ASP A 179 2.27 0.03 -10.00
C ASP A 179 1.42 -0.97 -9.20
N ALA A 180 1.49 -0.90 -7.87
CA ALA A 180 0.58 -1.60 -6.96
C ALA A 180 0.31 -0.77 -5.71
N THR A 181 -0.92 -0.90 -5.18
CA THR A 181 -1.33 -0.21 -3.96
C THR A 181 -2.32 -1.07 -3.16
#